data_22f81dd0ee3c8822e676ed4365851ce7
#
_entry.id   22f81dd0ee3c8822e676ed4365851ce7
#
_cell.length_a   1.000
_cell.length_b   1.000
_cell.length_c   1.000
_cell.angle_alpha   90.00
_cell.angle_beta   90.00
_cell.angle_gamma   90.00
#
_symmetry.space_group_name_H-M   'P 1'
#
loop_
_entity.id
_entity.type
_entity.pdbx_description
1 polymer ?
#
loop_
_entity_poly.entity_id
_entity_poly.type
_entity_poly.pdbx_seq_one_letter_code
_entity_poly.pdbx_strand_id
1 'polypeptide(L)'
;LSEGSHVLISFDYDPSSKEELQPMAVALLHHCFKKNIKVIGMTLYPAGTGLAEKAIKQIGKEYGKKSGEDYVFLGFKAGSSLVIMNMGEDIYTAFQKDFYGKKTVGMEALKGVSSLRDIDYAVNLTAGGIYEAWIVYGREKYNFDLGVGCTAVMGPEMYPFIQSNQLTGFLGGLKGAAEYET
;
A
#
# COMPACT_ATOMS: atom_id res chain seq x y z
N LEU A 1 8.97 -12.23 2.39
CA LEU A 1 7.56 -12.55 2.50
C LEU A 1 7.27 -13.91 1.87
N SER A 2 6.44 -14.71 2.51
CA SER A 2 6.00 -16.03 2.05
C SER A 2 4.63 -15.96 1.38
N GLU A 3 4.22 -17.05 0.73
CA GLU A 3 2.86 -17.23 0.25
C GLU A 3 1.86 -17.02 1.39
N GLY A 4 0.78 -16.29 1.11
CA GLY A 4 -0.26 -15.95 2.09
C GLY A 4 0.04 -14.76 2.99
N SER A 5 1.27 -14.19 2.96
CA SER A 5 1.56 -12.92 3.64
C SER A 5 0.63 -11.81 3.16
N HIS A 6 0.39 -10.79 4.01
CA HIS A 6 -0.43 -9.63 3.70
C HIS A 6 0.43 -8.39 3.47
N VAL A 7 0.32 -7.81 2.29
CA VAL A 7 0.97 -6.54 1.94
C VAL A 7 -0.09 -5.46 1.76
N LEU A 8 0.05 -4.38 2.52
CA LEU A 8 -0.75 -3.18 2.34
C LEU A 8 -0.03 -2.22 1.41
N ILE A 9 -0.72 -1.71 0.39
CA ILE A 9 -0.19 -0.69 -0.53
C ILE A 9 -1.11 0.53 -0.48
N SER A 10 -0.55 1.67 -0.05
CA SER A 10 -1.22 2.97 -0.08
C SER A 10 -0.77 3.76 -1.31
N PHE A 11 -1.70 4.01 -2.22
CA PHE A 11 -1.45 4.66 -3.52
C PHE A 11 -1.72 6.17 -3.42
N ASP A 12 -0.78 6.92 -2.82
CA ASP A 12 -0.97 8.33 -2.46
C ASP A 12 -0.32 9.27 -3.46
N TYR A 13 -0.67 9.13 -4.73
CA TYR A 13 -0.19 9.95 -5.83
C TYR A 13 -1.30 10.24 -6.86
N ASP A 14 -1.09 11.23 -7.68
CA ASP A 14 -2.01 11.71 -8.70
C ASP A 14 -1.48 11.54 -10.13
N PRO A 15 -2.26 11.92 -11.17
CA PRO A 15 -1.80 11.84 -12.54
C PRO A 15 -0.52 12.63 -12.85
N SER A 16 -0.18 13.68 -12.09
CA SER A 16 1.02 14.48 -12.33
C SER A 16 2.32 13.74 -11.99
N SER A 17 2.27 12.83 -11.02
CA SER A 17 3.39 12.00 -10.59
C SER A 17 3.31 10.53 -11.06
N LYS A 18 2.29 10.22 -11.87
CA LYS A 18 2.01 8.87 -12.38
C LYS A 18 3.20 8.25 -13.11
N GLU A 19 3.93 9.03 -13.90
CA GLU A 19 5.05 8.53 -14.72
C GLU A 19 6.15 7.87 -13.86
N GLU A 20 6.38 8.35 -12.65
CA GLU A 20 7.36 7.77 -11.74
C GLU A 20 6.77 6.70 -10.81
N LEU A 21 5.54 6.89 -10.31
CA LEU A 21 4.97 6.06 -9.25
C LEU A 21 4.14 4.89 -9.75
N GLN A 22 3.50 5.02 -10.92
CA GLN A 22 2.73 3.93 -11.49
C GLN A 22 3.59 2.69 -11.86
N PRO A 23 4.81 2.84 -12.42
CA PRO A 23 5.71 1.69 -12.62
C PRO A 23 6.04 0.95 -11.33
N MET A 24 6.29 1.68 -10.22
CA MET A 24 6.51 1.05 -8.91
C MET A 24 5.30 0.26 -8.44
N ALA A 25 4.10 0.86 -8.58
CA ALA A 25 2.84 0.20 -8.23
C ALA A 25 2.64 -1.11 -9.01
N VAL A 26 2.89 -1.07 -10.31
CA VAL A 26 2.77 -2.23 -11.20
C VAL A 26 3.77 -3.31 -10.82
N ALA A 27 5.04 -2.95 -10.61
CA ALA A 27 6.10 -3.89 -10.22
C ALA A 27 5.79 -4.57 -8.87
N LEU A 28 5.34 -3.81 -7.87
CA LEU A 28 4.91 -4.35 -6.57
C LEU A 28 3.74 -5.33 -6.70
N LEU A 29 2.74 -4.98 -7.50
CA LEU A 29 1.58 -5.85 -7.74
C LEU A 29 1.97 -7.16 -8.46
N HIS A 30 2.83 -7.08 -9.48
CA HIS A 30 3.38 -8.27 -10.15
C HIS A 30 4.13 -9.15 -9.16
N HIS A 31 4.99 -8.56 -8.31
CA HIS A 31 5.72 -9.31 -7.29
C HIS A 31 4.76 -10.01 -6.31
N CYS A 32 3.79 -9.28 -5.77
CA CYS A 32 2.84 -9.84 -4.81
C CYS A 32 2.02 -10.98 -5.43
N PHE A 33 1.42 -10.76 -6.58
CA PHE A 33 0.55 -11.76 -7.20
C PHE A 33 1.30 -12.98 -7.72
N LYS A 34 2.51 -12.80 -8.24
CA LYS A 34 3.38 -13.93 -8.64
C LYS A 34 3.73 -14.84 -7.46
N LYS A 35 3.86 -14.28 -6.25
CA LYS A 35 4.18 -15.02 -5.02
C LYS A 35 2.96 -15.43 -4.19
N ASN A 36 1.75 -15.27 -4.71
CA ASN A 36 0.49 -15.53 -3.97
C ASN A 36 0.41 -14.77 -2.64
N ILE A 37 0.94 -13.55 -2.60
CA ILE A 37 0.82 -12.62 -1.47
C ILE A 37 -0.53 -11.92 -1.57
N LYS A 38 -1.24 -11.81 -0.45
CA LYS A 38 -2.51 -11.09 -0.33
C LYS A 38 -2.26 -9.58 -0.37
N VAL A 39 -3.00 -8.85 -1.20
CA VAL A 39 -2.83 -7.40 -1.36
C VAL A 39 -4.02 -6.64 -0.77
N ILE A 40 -3.73 -5.71 0.13
CA ILE A 40 -4.67 -4.74 0.66
C ILE A 40 -4.33 -3.37 0.06
N GLY A 41 -5.10 -2.93 -0.93
CA GLY A 41 -4.90 -1.65 -1.59
C GLY A 41 -5.79 -0.56 -1.00
N MET A 42 -5.26 0.64 -0.83
CA MET A 42 -6.01 1.81 -0.39
C MET A 42 -5.36 3.10 -0.89
N THR A 43 -6.00 4.22 -0.66
CA THR A 43 -5.39 5.54 -0.85
C THR A 43 -5.88 6.52 0.21
N LEU A 44 -4.96 7.38 0.66
CA LEU A 44 -5.24 8.54 1.52
C LEU A 44 -5.24 9.84 0.71
N TYR A 45 -5.12 9.73 -0.62
CA TYR A 45 -5.11 10.83 -1.56
C TYR A 45 -6.21 10.62 -2.62
N PRO A 46 -7.24 11.49 -2.70
CA PRO A 46 -8.43 11.21 -3.52
C PRO A 46 -8.14 11.02 -5.01
N ALA A 47 -7.17 11.77 -5.56
CA ALA A 47 -6.80 11.68 -6.97
C ALA A 47 -6.09 10.35 -7.34
N GLY A 48 -5.59 9.59 -6.35
CA GLY A 48 -4.99 8.28 -6.54
C GLY A 48 -5.99 7.14 -6.73
N THR A 49 -7.26 7.35 -6.38
CA THR A 49 -8.27 6.28 -6.32
C THR A 49 -8.43 5.52 -7.64
N GLY A 50 -8.61 6.23 -8.75
CA GLY A 50 -8.79 5.60 -10.06
C GLY A 50 -7.52 4.93 -10.60
N LEU A 51 -6.34 5.48 -10.27
CA LEU A 51 -5.05 4.89 -10.66
C LEU A 51 -4.82 3.57 -9.91
N ALA A 52 -5.08 3.55 -8.60
CA ALA A 52 -4.96 2.37 -7.76
C ALA A 52 -5.93 1.25 -8.18
N GLU A 53 -7.22 1.58 -8.33
CA GLU A 53 -8.25 0.62 -8.74
C GLU A 53 -7.90 -0.04 -10.07
N LYS A 54 -7.53 0.77 -11.07
CA LYS A 54 -7.15 0.28 -12.39
C LYS A 54 -5.93 -0.63 -12.34
N ALA A 55 -4.88 -0.25 -11.61
CA ALA A 55 -3.66 -1.05 -11.50
C ALA A 55 -3.93 -2.40 -10.84
N ILE A 56 -4.56 -2.41 -9.66
CA ILE A 56 -4.84 -3.64 -8.91
C ILE A 56 -5.72 -4.59 -9.73
N LYS A 57 -6.78 -4.07 -10.36
CA LYS A 57 -7.71 -4.87 -11.16
C LYS A 57 -7.06 -5.44 -12.43
N GLN A 58 -6.26 -4.61 -13.13
CA GLN A 58 -5.59 -5.04 -14.36
C GLN A 58 -4.57 -6.15 -14.05
N ILE A 59 -3.63 -5.91 -13.12
CA ILE A 59 -2.60 -6.88 -12.79
C ILE A 59 -3.19 -8.11 -12.10
N GLY A 60 -4.19 -7.93 -11.23
CA GLY A 60 -4.93 -9.06 -10.65
C GLY A 60 -5.52 -9.98 -11.70
N LYS A 61 -6.13 -9.43 -12.76
CA LYS A 61 -6.66 -10.20 -13.88
C LYS A 61 -5.59 -10.99 -14.63
N GLU A 62 -4.40 -10.41 -14.82
CA GLU A 62 -3.26 -11.08 -15.50
C GLU A 62 -2.82 -12.35 -14.75
N TYR A 63 -2.91 -12.35 -13.42
CA TYR A 63 -2.57 -13.49 -12.57
C TYR A 63 -3.78 -14.34 -12.16
N GLY A 64 -4.97 -14.10 -12.72
CA GLY A 64 -6.19 -14.83 -12.35
C GLY A 64 -6.65 -14.57 -10.90
N LYS A 65 -6.22 -13.46 -10.29
CA LYS A 65 -6.55 -13.10 -8.91
C LYS A 65 -7.94 -12.49 -8.81
N LYS A 66 -8.62 -12.75 -7.69
CA LYS A 66 -10.00 -12.35 -7.45
C LYS A 66 -10.12 -11.35 -6.31
N SER A 67 -10.91 -10.29 -6.54
CA SER A 67 -11.27 -9.31 -5.51
C SER A 67 -12.07 -9.96 -4.38
N GLY A 68 -11.68 -9.69 -3.13
CA GLY A 68 -12.23 -10.27 -1.92
C GLY A 68 -11.63 -11.63 -1.51
N GLU A 69 -10.91 -12.31 -2.44
CA GLU A 69 -10.22 -13.57 -2.18
C GLU A 69 -8.69 -13.37 -2.08
N ASP A 70 -8.08 -12.85 -3.14
CA ASP A 70 -6.62 -12.66 -3.24
C ASP A 70 -6.18 -11.24 -2.93
N TYR A 71 -7.05 -10.28 -3.19
CA TYR A 71 -6.82 -8.87 -2.88
C TYR A 71 -8.12 -8.17 -2.49
N VAL A 72 -7.99 -7.05 -1.81
CA VAL A 72 -9.08 -6.12 -1.53
C VAL A 72 -8.63 -4.69 -1.86
N PHE A 73 -9.49 -3.91 -2.51
CA PHE A 73 -9.28 -2.47 -2.66
C PHE A 73 -10.26 -1.71 -1.79
N LEU A 74 -9.73 -1.07 -0.75
CA LEU A 74 -10.51 -0.35 0.26
C LEU A 74 -10.97 1.04 -0.21
N GLY A 75 -10.32 1.57 -1.27
CA GLY A 75 -10.62 2.87 -1.82
C GLY A 75 -9.97 4.02 -1.05
N PHE A 76 -10.54 5.23 -1.20
CA PHE A 76 -10.08 6.46 -0.56
C PHE A 76 -10.77 6.70 0.77
N LYS A 77 -9.99 7.20 1.74
CA LYS A 77 -10.53 7.75 2.98
C LYS A 77 -9.75 9.00 3.41
N ALA A 78 -10.46 10.06 3.75
CA ALA A 78 -9.87 11.33 4.17
C ALA A 78 -9.36 11.29 5.61
N GLY A 79 -8.31 12.07 5.91
CA GLY A 79 -7.74 12.20 7.26
C GLY A 79 -6.67 11.15 7.55
N SER A 80 -5.51 11.23 6.86
CA SER A 80 -4.45 10.22 6.87
C SER A 80 -4.08 9.71 8.26
N SER A 81 -3.75 10.60 9.20
CA SER A 81 -3.35 10.20 10.55
C SER A 81 -4.44 9.45 11.29
N LEU A 82 -5.69 9.93 11.21
CA LEU A 82 -6.84 9.31 11.86
C LEU A 82 -7.18 7.96 11.25
N VAL A 83 -7.13 7.86 9.92
CA VAL A 83 -7.39 6.59 9.22
C VAL A 83 -6.35 5.53 9.59
N ILE A 84 -5.06 5.90 9.59
CA ILE A 84 -3.98 4.99 9.97
C ILE A 84 -4.14 4.52 11.42
N MET A 85 -4.43 5.43 12.36
CA MET A 85 -4.68 5.07 13.76
C MET A 85 -5.89 4.14 13.90
N ASN A 86 -6.99 4.43 13.23
CA ASN A 86 -8.18 3.57 13.26
C ASN A 86 -7.90 2.17 12.69
N MET A 87 -7.17 2.08 11.58
CA MET A 87 -6.74 0.79 11.03
C MET A 87 -5.82 0.02 11.97
N GLY A 88 -5.02 0.73 12.74
CA GLY A 88 -4.15 0.15 13.76
C GLY A 88 -4.90 -0.44 14.93
N GLU A 89 -6.10 0.02 15.23
CA GLU A 89 -6.98 -0.54 16.26
C GLU A 89 -7.88 -1.64 15.67
N ASP A 90 -8.59 -1.35 14.59
CA ASP A 90 -9.49 -2.29 13.91
C ASP A 90 -9.73 -1.89 12.44
N ILE A 91 -9.22 -2.70 11.52
CA ILE A 91 -9.34 -2.44 10.08
C ILE A 91 -10.80 -2.51 9.59
N TYR A 92 -11.64 -3.35 10.21
CA TYR A 92 -13.05 -3.51 9.83
C TYR A 92 -13.91 -2.33 10.29
N THR A 93 -13.57 -1.70 11.40
CA THR A 93 -14.19 -0.43 11.83
C THR A 93 -13.70 0.71 10.95
N ALA A 94 -12.43 0.76 10.60
CA ALA A 94 -11.88 1.77 9.70
C ALA A 94 -12.49 1.68 8.29
N PHE A 95 -12.67 0.46 7.76
CA PHE A 95 -13.23 0.19 6.45
C PHE A 95 -14.28 -0.93 6.51
N GLN A 96 -15.52 -0.58 6.82
CA GLN A 96 -16.63 -1.53 6.90
C GLN A 96 -16.98 -2.16 5.55
N LYS A 97 -16.70 -1.45 4.46
CA LYS A 97 -16.91 -1.88 3.07
C LYS A 97 -15.67 -1.58 2.23
N ASP A 98 -15.45 -2.39 1.22
CA ASP A 98 -14.46 -2.14 0.19
C ASP A 98 -14.94 -1.04 -0.79
N PHE A 99 -14.11 -0.72 -1.76
CA PHE A 99 -14.41 0.28 -2.79
C PHE A 99 -15.69 -0.05 -3.59
N TYR A 100 -16.02 -1.32 -3.73
CA TYR A 100 -17.22 -1.77 -4.47
C TYR A 100 -18.47 -1.91 -3.60
N GLY A 101 -18.39 -1.54 -2.33
CA GLY A 101 -19.51 -1.58 -1.38
C GLY A 101 -19.76 -2.94 -0.73
N LYS A 102 -18.88 -3.92 -0.92
CA LYS A 102 -18.95 -5.22 -0.24
C LYS A 102 -18.42 -5.10 1.18
N LYS A 103 -19.06 -5.80 2.13
CA LYS A 103 -18.58 -5.85 3.51
C LYS A 103 -17.18 -6.47 3.59
N THR A 104 -16.27 -5.82 4.31
CA THR A 104 -14.89 -6.30 4.51
C THR A 104 -14.82 -7.47 5.47
N VAL A 105 -15.73 -7.52 6.45
CA VAL A 105 -15.82 -8.64 7.39
C VAL A 105 -16.12 -9.94 6.65
N GLY A 106 -15.26 -10.94 6.87
CA GLY A 106 -15.39 -12.26 6.24
C GLY A 106 -14.75 -12.39 4.85
N MET A 107 -14.09 -11.33 4.34
CA MET A 107 -13.31 -11.45 3.11
C MET A 107 -12.09 -12.34 3.30
N GLU A 108 -11.88 -13.29 2.40
CA GLU A 108 -10.71 -14.19 2.43
C GLU A 108 -9.39 -13.42 2.26
N ALA A 109 -9.41 -12.31 1.49
CA ALA A 109 -8.25 -11.43 1.33
C ALA A 109 -7.80 -10.75 2.64
N LEU A 110 -8.65 -10.69 3.67
CA LEU A 110 -8.37 -10.09 4.98
C LEU A 110 -8.33 -11.13 6.11
N LYS A 111 -8.33 -12.41 5.77
CA LYS A 111 -8.31 -13.47 6.77
C LYS A 111 -7.01 -13.45 7.57
N GLY A 112 -7.15 -13.34 8.89
CA GLY A 112 -6.00 -13.21 9.79
C GLY A 112 -5.53 -11.78 10.02
N VAL A 113 -6.15 -10.79 9.35
CA VAL A 113 -5.84 -9.36 9.53
C VAL A 113 -6.99 -8.69 10.25
N SER A 114 -6.77 -8.26 11.47
CA SER A 114 -7.72 -7.45 12.25
C SER A 114 -7.26 -5.99 12.39
N SER A 115 -5.96 -5.75 12.34
CA SER A 115 -5.34 -4.44 12.52
C SER A 115 -4.04 -4.32 11.74
N LEU A 116 -3.39 -3.15 11.77
CA LEU A 116 -2.06 -2.96 11.15
C LEU A 116 -0.97 -3.83 11.80
N ARG A 117 -1.18 -4.37 13.01
CA ARG A 117 -0.24 -5.30 13.64
C ARG A 117 -0.13 -6.64 12.93
N ASP A 118 -1.16 -6.98 12.15
CA ASP A 118 -1.25 -8.25 11.43
C ASP A 118 -0.75 -8.14 9.98
N ILE A 119 -0.28 -6.95 9.56
CA ILE A 119 0.29 -6.70 8.24
C ILE A 119 1.77 -7.09 8.25
N ASP A 120 2.18 -7.91 7.30
CA ASP A 120 3.58 -8.33 7.17
C ASP A 120 4.47 -7.22 6.59
N TYR A 121 3.94 -6.42 5.67
CA TYR A 121 4.64 -5.31 5.05
C TYR A 121 3.66 -4.26 4.53
N ALA A 122 3.99 -3.00 4.71
CA ALA A 122 3.26 -1.90 4.08
C ALA A 122 4.16 -1.12 3.12
N VAL A 123 3.58 -0.64 2.01
CA VAL A 123 4.24 0.24 1.06
C VAL A 123 3.40 1.50 0.87
N ASN A 124 4.00 2.65 1.08
CA ASN A 124 3.41 3.92 0.72
C ASN A 124 4.02 4.44 -0.58
N LEU A 125 3.21 4.54 -1.63
CA LEU A 125 3.61 5.17 -2.90
C LEU A 125 3.12 6.61 -2.88
N THR A 126 4.04 7.57 -2.80
CA THR A 126 3.68 8.96 -2.52
C THR A 126 4.46 9.99 -3.35
N ALA A 127 3.77 11.07 -3.70
CA ALA A 127 4.35 12.29 -4.26
C ALA A 127 4.29 13.47 -3.27
N GLY A 128 4.03 13.21 -1.98
CA GLY A 128 3.91 14.22 -0.93
C GLY A 128 4.16 13.65 0.47
N GLY A 129 3.85 14.42 1.51
CA GLY A 129 4.21 14.14 2.91
C GLY A 129 3.39 13.05 3.62
N ILE A 130 2.54 12.28 2.93
CA ILE A 130 1.71 11.24 3.58
C ILE A 130 2.57 10.13 4.21
N TYR A 131 3.77 9.89 3.70
CA TYR A 131 4.72 8.92 4.27
C TYR A 131 5.06 9.20 5.73
N GLU A 132 5.11 10.47 6.14
CA GLU A 132 5.34 10.85 7.53
C GLU A 132 4.23 10.34 8.45
N ALA A 133 2.97 10.40 7.99
CA ALA A 133 1.85 9.85 8.74
C ALA A 133 1.95 8.33 8.88
N TRP A 134 2.37 7.62 7.84
CA TRP A 134 2.63 6.18 7.90
C TRP A 134 3.77 5.81 8.87
N ILE A 135 4.83 6.61 8.92
CA ILE A 135 5.93 6.42 9.88
C ILE A 135 5.43 6.63 11.31
N VAL A 136 4.90 7.82 11.61
CA VAL A 136 4.59 8.25 12.98
C VAL A 136 3.36 7.52 13.56
N TYR A 137 2.28 7.44 12.80
CA TYR A 137 1.00 6.88 13.27
C TYR A 137 0.81 5.40 12.91
N GLY A 138 1.63 4.87 12.02
CA GLY A 138 1.61 3.48 11.58
C GLY A 138 2.79 2.69 12.12
N ARG A 139 3.94 2.80 11.46
CA ARG A 139 5.14 1.99 11.72
C ARG A 139 5.59 2.03 13.18
N GLU A 140 5.75 3.21 13.74
CA GLU A 140 6.25 3.37 15.13
C GLU A 140 5.24 2.84 16.17
N LYS A 141 3.95 2.94 15.88
CA LYS A 141 2.90 2.57 16.83
C LYS A 141 2.52 1.09 16.75
N TYR A 142 2.54 0.49 15.58
CA TYR A 142 2.04 -0.87 15.35
C TYR A 142 3.11 -1.87 14.89
N ASN A 143 4.33 -1.41 14.67
CA ASN A 143 5.55 -2.21 14.47
C ASN A 143 5.50 -3.20 13.29
N PHE A 144 4.96 -2.76 12.14
CA PHE A 144 5.07 -3.46 10.87
C PHE A 144 6.23 -2.89 10.04
N ASP A 145 6.73 -3.64 9.07
CA ASP A 145 7.75 -3.15 8.14
C ASP A 145 7.14 -2.22 7.10
N LEU A 146 7.81 -1.06 6.87
CA LEU A 146 7.33 -0.01 5.97
C LEU A 146 8.36 0.32 4.90
N GLY A 147 7.94 0.22 3.64
CA GLY A 147 8.65 0.75 2.48
C GLY A 147 7.97 2.01 1.92
N VAL A 148 8.77 2.87 1.29
CA VAL A 148 8.26 4.05 0.58
C VAL A 148 8.76 4.05 -0.85
N GLY A 149 7.83 4.24 -1.80
CA GLY A 149 8.13 4.63 -3.17
C GLY A 149 7.76 6.09 -3.38
N CYS A 150 8.71 6.90 -3.82
CA CYS A 150 8.47 8.32 -4.05
C CYS A 150 9.11 8.83 -5.34
N THR A 151 8.76 10.05 -5.74
CA THR A 151 9.39 10.73 -6.87
C THR A 151 10.88 10.94 -6.61
N ALA A 152 11.69 11.05 -7.66
CA ALA A 152 13.14 11.21 -7.56
C ALA A 152 13.53 12.45 -6.72
N VAL A 153 12.75 13.53 -6.81
CA VAL A 153 12.99 14.77 -6.07
C VAL A 153 12.87 14.57 -4.55
N MET A 154 11.98 13.68 -4.11
CA MET A 154 11.78 13.38 -2.69
C MET A 154 12.81 12.39 -2.13
N GLY A 155 13.57 11.71 -2.99
CA GLY A 155 14.52 10.67 -2.59
C GLY A 155 15.42 11.06 -1.42
N PRO A 156 16.09 12.24 -1.43
CA PRO A 156 16.95 12.67 -0.34
C PRO A 156 16.27 12.76 1.04
N GLU A 157 14.96 13.02 1.08
CA GLU A 157 14.21 13.13 2.33
C GLU A 157 14.03 11.75 3.02
N MET A 158 14.16 10.65 2.28
CA MET A 158 13.97 9.30 2.81
C MET A 158 15.18 8.76 3.57
N TYR A 159 16.40 9.23 3.28
CA TYR A 159 17.62 8.69 3.87
C TYR A 159 17.66 8.73 5.40
N PRO A 160 17.25 9.80 6.10
CA PRO A 160 17.23 9.80 7.57
C PRO A 160 16.34 8.70 8.15
N PHE A 161 15.19 8.43 7.53
CA PHE A 161 14.25 7.39 7.97
C PHE A 161 14.76 5.97 7.70
N ILE A 162 15.54 5.78 6.64
CA ILE A 162 16.24 4.51 6.37
C ILE A 162 17.33 4.28 7.40
N GLN A 163 18.15 5.31 7.68
CA GLN A 163 19.23 5.23 8.67
C GLN A 163 18.74 4.95 10.10
N SER A 164 17.55 5.46 10.44
CA SER A 164 16.90 5.22 11.74
C SER A 164 16.09 3.92 11.81
N ASN A 165 16.05 3.11 10.73
CA ASN A 165 15.21 1.92 10.58
C ASN A 165 13.70 2.19 10.70
N GLN A 166 13.26 3.42 10.49
CA GLN A 166 11.83 3.74 10.36
C GLN A 166 11.27 3.31 9.01
N LEU A 167 12.14 3.25 7.99
CA LEU A 167 11.84 2.64 6.69
C LEU A 167 12.75 1.44 6.46
N THR A 168 12.19 0.32 6.02
CA THR A 168 12.90 -0.91 5.70
C THR A 168 13.08 -1.14 4.20
N GLY A 169 12.49 -0.26 3.37
CA GLY A 169 12.60 -0.28 1.92
C GLY A 169 12.37 1.09 1.30
N PHE A 170 13.00 1.32 0.15
CA PHE A 170 12.90 2.59 -0.56
C PHE A 170 13.02 2.39 -2.08
N LEU A 171 12.11 3.03 -2.82
CA LEU A 171 12.13 3.13 -4.29
C LEU A 171 12.08 4.62 -4.68
N GLY A 172 13.11 5.11 -5.37
CA GLY A 172 13.22 6.52 -5.78
C GLY A 172 13.11 6.69 -7.30
N GLY A 173 12.06 7.37 -7.78
CA GLY A 173 11.86 7.68 -9.18
C GLY A 173 11.81 6.44 -10.11
N LEU A 174 11.87 6.67 -11.41
CA LEU A 174 11.86 5.60 -12.42
C LEU A 174 13.01 4.58 -12.25
N LYS A 175 14.17 5.04 -11.77
CA LYS A 175 15.31 4.17 -11.52
C LYS A 175 15.01 3.12 -10.45
N GLY A 176 14.39 3.54 -9.35
CA GLY A 176 13.99 2.62 -8.28
C GLY A 176 12.98 1.57 -8.75
N ALA A 177 12.03 1.96 -9.59
CA ALA A 177 11.09 1.01 -10.19
C ALA A 177 11.82 -0.04 -11.06
N ALA A 178 12.71 0.39 -11.95
CA ALA A 178 13.47 -0.49 -12.85
C ALA A 178 14.41 -1.44 -12.08
N GLU A 179 15.06 -0.97 -11.02
CA GLU A 179 15.91 -1.79 -10.15
C GLU A 179 15.12 -2.86 -9.38
N TYR A 180 13.87 -2.57 -9.05
CA TYR A 180 13.00 -3.52 -8.36
C TYR A 180 12.47 -4.64 -9.26
N GLU A 181 12.32 -4.39 -10.58
CA GLU A 181 11.85 -5.37 -11.56
C GLU A 181 12.91 -6.41 -11.95
N THR A 182 14.20 -6.14 -11.69
CA THR A 182 15.32 -7.04 -12.03
C THR A 182 15.64 -8.03 -10.91
#